data_c4e99986e8bccb8abcdea9c056fc000b
#
_entry.id   c4e99986e8bccb8abcdea9c056fc000b
#
_cell.length_a   1.000
_cell.length_b   1.000
_cell.length_c   1.000
_cell.angle_alpha   90.00
_cell.angle_beta   90.00
_cell.angle_gamma   90.00
#
_symmetry.space_group_name_H-M   'P 1'
#
loop_
_entity.id
_entity.type
_entity.pdbx_description
1 polymer ?
#
loop_
_entity_poly.entity_id
_entity_poly.type
_entity_poly.pdbx_seq_one_letter_code
_entity_poly.pdbx_strand_id
1 'polypeptide(L)'
;MMKKMLIINAGSSSIKWVLFNDNLTIDAKGRIQRIKMKQSILELSFEDKNYEEIKDLPSFLEAVKNLIRLWKEHNVIKDYSEIKSVAFRIVNGGPFLRDTCEVTEKAICYLKDAIDLAPVHNPGVLETIDAFLKLLPNVKMTMHFDTSFHKTLDKVAYSYPINKELAEKYNIRKYGFHGLNHHYITEKLQDILHKKTVNLVCMHIGNGASLCAIKDSKSIDTSMGFTPLAGVMMGTRSGDIDTSIIPYIMQHANMSLEQVMYMLNHNSGLLGVSKVSADMRDIEEHLTEEDSKFAYDLYISRISDYLIKYINKLGKNIDALVFTAGVVENNSDVRKNIIKKISLLDLEIDDKLNDKNDDYQDYKLISSKKSQIPIYVIRANEEVYIAKEARNFLSNK
;
A
#
# COMPACT_ATOMS: atom_id res chain seq x y z
N MET A 1 26.53 -17.80 -11.49
CA MET A 1 25.15 -18.08 -11.06
C MET A 1 24.40 -16.75 -11.00
N MET A 2 23.23 -16.66 -11.63
CA MET A 2 22.38 -15.46 -11.50
C MET A 2 21.96 -15.34 -10.05
N LYS A 3 22.19 -14.16 -9.47
CA LYS A 3 21.80 -13.88 -8.08
C LYS A 3 20.39 -13.32 -8.07
N LYS A 4 19.57 -13.85 -7.18
CA LYS A 4 18.14 -13.50 -7.07
C LYS A 4 17.88 -12.67 -5.83
N MET A 5 16.90 -11.78 -5.90
CA MET A 5 16.43 -10.95 -4.79
C MET A 5 14.98 -11.29 -4.48
N LEU A 6 14.71 -11.62 -3.24
CA LEU A 6 13.38 -11.97 -2.76
C LEU A 6 12.73 -10.77 -2.06
N ILE A 7 11.54 -10.41 -2.49
CA ILE A 7 10.71 -9.41 -1.83
C ILE A 7 9.58 -10.10 -1.09
N ILE A 8 9.39 -9.77 0.17
CA ILE A 8 8.39 -10.36 1.07
C ILE A 8 7.44 -9.28 1.59
N ASN A 9 6.16 -9.52 1.43
CA ASN A 9 5.09 -8.76 2.05
C ASN A 9 4.25 -9.72 2.91
N ALA A 10 4.48 -9.70 4.23
CA ALA A 10 3.83 -10.59 5.18
C ALA A 10 2.70 -9.87 5.94
N GLY A 11 1.55 -10.53 6.03
CA GLY A 11 0.42 -10.14 6.86
C GLY A 11 0.26 -11.05 8.08
N SER A 12 -0.87 -10.97 8.77
CA SER A 12 -1.16 -11.76 9.98
C SER A 12 -1.25 -13.27 9.73
N SER A 13 -1.66 -13.68 8.52
CA SER A 13 -1.84 -15.10 8.13
C SER A 13 -1.45 -15.35 6.68
N SER A 14 -0.64 -14.49 6.07
CA SER A 14 -0.28 -14.62 4.67
C SER A 14 1.12 -14.10 4.39
N ILE A 15 1.74 -14.60 3.32
CA ILE A 15 2.98 -14.09 2.73
C ILE A 15 2.76 -13.95 1.23
N LYS A 16 2.86 -12.73 0.70
CA LYS A 16 3.04 -12.48 -0.73
C LYS A 16 4.52 -12.31 -1.01
N TRP A 17 5.01 -12.93 -2.07
CA TRP A 17 6.43 -12.88 -2.40
C TRP A 17 6.67 -12.76 -3.91
N VAL A 18 7.77 -12.10 -4.25
CA VAL A 18 8.26 -11.95 -5.62
C VAL A 18 9.76 -12.15 -5.64
N LEU A 19 10.23 -12.97 -6.57
CA LEU A 19 11.63 -13.25 -6.80
C LEU A 19 12.10 -12.55 -8.07
N PHE A 20 13.03 -11.62 -7.93
CA PHE A 20 13.63 -10.88 -9.04
C PHE A 20 15.01 -11.41 -9.37
N ASN A 21 15.39 -11.34 -10.65
CA ASN A 21 16.78 -11.52 -11.08
C ASN A 21 17.59 -10.22 -11.00
N ASP A 22 18.86 -10.26 -11.38
CA ASP A 22 19.78 -9.12 -11.34
C ASP A 22 19.30 -7.92 -12.22
N ASN A 23 18.48 -8.16 -13.25
CA ASN A 23 17.93 -7.13 -14.13
C ASN A 23 16.60 -6.53 -13.61
N LEU A 24 16.17 -6.93 -12.42
CA LEU A 24 14.88 -6.56 -11.83
C LEU A 24 13.67 -7.00 -12.67
N THR A 25 13.80 -8.09 -13.42
CA THR A 25 12.67 -8.81 -14.00
C THR A 25 12.21 -9.91 -13.04
N ILE A 26 10.91 -10.18 -13.05
CA ILE A 26 10.31 -11.19 -12.17
C ILE A 26 10.65 -12.56 -12.72
N ASP A 27 11.35 -13.39 -11.93
CA ASP A 27 11.59 -14.79 -12.24
C ASP A 27 10.43 -15.68 -11.75
N ALA A 28 9.96 -15.42 -10.53
CA ALA A 28 8.83 -16.15 -9.95
C ALA A 28 8.07 -15.27 -8.96
N LYS A 29 6.81 -15.60 -8.72
CA LYS A 29 5.97 -14.93 -7.72
C LYS A 29 4.95 -15.88 -7.14
N GLY A 30 4.36 -15.50 -6.02
CA GLY A 30 3.28 -16.28 -5.43
C GLY A 30 2.83 -15.73 -4.10
N ARG A 31 2.01 -16.53 -3.44
CA ARG A 31 1.50 -16.20 -2.11
C ARG A 31 1.26 -17.46 -1.30
N ILE A 32 1.31 -17.29 0.01
CA ILE A 32 0.88 -18.29 0.97
C ILE A 32 -0.25 -17.67 1.78
N GLN A 33 -1.36 -18.36 1.90
CA GLN A 33 -2.55 -17.88 2.60
C GLN A 33 -2.96 -18.85 3.71
N ARG A 34 -3.70 -18.33 4.70
CA ARG A 34 -4.24 -19.12 5.83
C ARG A 34 -3.16 -19.80 6.67
N ILE A 35 -1.99 -19.15 6.84
CA ILE A 35 -0.93 -19.60 7.75
C ILE A 35 -1.51 -19.62 9.17
N LYS A 36 -1.18 -20.65 9.96
CA LYS A 36 -1.75 -20.97 11.29
C LYS A 36 -3.21 -21.43 11.26
N MET A 37 -3.74 -21.67 10.06
CA MET A 37 -5.08 -22.23 9.87
C MET A 37 -4.98 -23.57 9.16
N LYS A 38 -6.10 -24.33 9.13
CA LYS A 38 -6.19 -25.53 8.31
C LYS A 38 -6.30 -25.16 6.82
N GLN A 39 -5.78 -26.05 5.97
CA GLN A 39 -5.82 -25.89 4.52
C GLN A 39 -5.21 -24.56 4.06
N SER A 40 -3.98 -24.30 4.49
CA SER A 40 -3.19 -23.20 3.93
C SER A 40 -2.96 -23.44 2.45
N ILE A 41 -2.98 -22.36 1.65
CA ILE A 41 -2.84 -22.41 0.20
C ILE A 41 -1.48 -21.81 -0.15
N LEU A 42 -0.65 -22.60 -0.85
CA LEU A 42 0.65 -22.16 -1.37
C LEU A 42 0.55 -22.03 -2.88
N GLU A 43 0.79 -20.85 -3.40
CA GLU A 43 0.78 -20.56 -4.83
C GLU A 43 2.17 -20.18 -5.32
N LEU A 44 2.52 -20.67 -6.51
CA LEU A 44 3.73 -20.36 -7.24
C LEU A 44 3.41 -20.16 -8.71
N SER A 45 3.79 -19.00 -9.27
CA SER A 45 3.81 -18.74 -10.71
C SER A 45 5.26 -18.64 -11.18
N PHE A 46 5.65 -19.49 -12.14
CA PHE A 46 7.00 -19.60 -12.69
C PHE A 46 6.96 -20.13 -14.13
N GLU A 47 7.67 -19.52 -15.08
CA GLU A 47 7.74 -19.92 -16.49
C GLU A 47 6.33 -20.14 -17.12
N ASP A 48 5.42 -19.17 -16.96
CA ASP A 48 4.02 -19.22 -17.43
C ASP A 48 3.18 -20.38 -16.88
N LYS A 49 3.68 -21.08 -15.86
CA LYS A 49 2.97 -22.14 -15.14
C LYS A 49 2.54 -21.66 -13.76
N ASN A 50 1.38 -22.12 -13.35
CA ASN A 50 0.84 -21.88 -12.02
C ASN A 50 0.73 -23.20 -11.26
N TYR A 51 1.22 -23.19 -10.04
CA TYR A 51 1.18 -24.32 -9.13
C TYR A 51 0.45 -23.91 -7.86
N GLU A 52 -0.38 -24.83 -7.34
CA GLU A 52 -1.08 -24.65 -6.08
C GLU A 52 -0.93 -25.92 -5.25
N GLU A 53 -0.65 -25.75 -3.97
CA GLU A 53 -0.61 -26.85 -2.99
C GLU A 53 -1.45 -26.43 -1.78
N ILE A 54 -2.30 -27.33 -1.29
CA ILE A 54 -3.08 -27.15 -0.06
C ILE A 54 -2.46 -28.01 1.04
N LYS A 55 -2.05 -27.37 2.15
CA LYS A 55 -1.38 -28.06 3.25
C LYS A 55 -1.56 -27.28 4.55
N ASP A 56 -1.59 -27.97 5.67
CA ASP A 56 -1.59 -27.32 6.98
C ASP A 56 -0.21 -26.72 7.29
N LEU A 57 -0.17 -25.41 7.55
CA LEU A 57 1.03 -24.66 7.89
C LEU A 57 0.84 -24.03 9.29
N PRO A 58 1.30 -24.69 10.36
CA PRO A 58 1.03 -24.26 11.72
C PRO A 58 1.83 -23.02 12.17
N SER A 59 2.81 -22.60 11.38
CA SER A 59 3.66 -21.44 11.69
C SER A 59 4.25 -20.79 10.44
N PHE A 60 4.73 -19.54 10.57
CA PHE A 60 5.49 -18.88 9.51
C PHE A 60 6.80 -19.60 9.18
N LEU A 61 7.44 -20.26 10.16
CA LEU A 61 8.62 -21.09 9.89
C LEU A 61 8.29 -22.24 8.94
N GLU A 62 7.19 -22.95 9.16
CA GLU A 62 6.76 -24.02 8.25
C GLU A 62 6.31 -23.47 6.90
N ALA A 63 5.70 -22.27 6.86
CA ALA A 63 5.35 -21.61 5.60
C ALA A 63 6.59 -21.31 4.77
N VAL A 64 7.64 -20.71 5.35
CA VAL A 64 8.90 -20.39 4.65
C VAL A 64 9.66 -21.68 4.26
N LYS A 65 9.70 -22.72 5.10
CA LYS A 65 10.29 -24.03 4.73
C LYS A 65 9.60 -24.62 3.48
N ASN A 66 8.27 -24.60 3.46
CA ASN A 66 7.52 -25.13 2.32
C ASN A 66 7.67 -24.27 1.07
N LEU A 67 7.76 -22.95 1.20
CA LEU A 67 8.07 -22.05 0.09
C LEU A 67 9.41 -22.42 -0.56
N ILE A 68 10.45 -22.57 0.24
CA ILE A 68 11.79 -22.93 -0.24
C ILE A 68 11.79 -24.35 -0.85
N ARG A 69 11.03 -25.30 -0.28
CA ARG A 69 10.83 -26.63 -0.87
C ARG A 69 10.22 -26.53 -2.27
N LEU A 70 9.12 -25.80 -2.43
CA LEU A 70 8.46 -25.57 -3.73
C LEU A 70 9.41 -24.98 -4.77
N TRP A 71 10.22 -24.00 -4.41
CA TRP A 71 11.19 -23.43 -5.33
C TRP A 71 12.21 -24.46 -5.85
N LYS A 72 12.65 -25.39 -5.00
CA LYS A 72 13.57 -26.46 -5.40
C LYS A 72 12.88 -27.51 -6.27
N GLU A 73 11.70 -27.96 -5.89
CA GLU A 73 10.92 -28.96 -6.63
C GLU A 73 10.57 -28.51 -8.05
N HIS A 74 10.28 -27.22 -8.21
CA HIS A 74 9.96 -26.62 -9.52
C HIS A 74 11.17 -25.98 -10.22
N ASN A 75 12.40 -26.17 -9.72
CA ASN A 75 13.65 -25.61 -10.28
C ASN A 75 13.66 -24.07 -10.38
N VAL A 76 12.91 -23.35 -9.56
CA VAL A 76 12.96 -21.88 -9.44
C VAL A 76 14.33 -21.45 -8.94
N ILE A 77 14.89 -22.22 -7.99
CA ILE A 77 16.28 -22.15 -7.52
C ILE A 77 16.86 -23.55 -7.46
N LYS A 78 18.15 -23.70 -7.73
CA LYS A 78 18.90 -24.95 -7.55
C LYS A 78 19.48 -25.04 -6.15
N ASP A 79 19.96 -23.92 -5.63
CA ASP A 79 20.59 -23.81 -4.31
C ASP A 79 20.26 -22.48 -3.63
N TYR A 80 20.33 -22.44 -2.30
CA TYR A 80 20.09 -21.24 -1.49
C TYR A 80 21.06 -20.10 -1.77
N SER A 81 22.29 -20.40 -2.25
CA SER A 81 23.30 -19.42 -2.62
C SER A 81 22.89 -18.54 -3.81
N GLU A 82 21.85 -18.92 -4.55
CA GLU A 82 21.26 -18.08 -5.59
C GLU A 82 20.49 -16.90 -5.01
N ILE A 83 20.00 -17.00 -3.76
CA ILE A 83 19.30 -15.91 -3.09
C ILE A 83 20.35 -14.96 -2.51
N LYS A 84 20.52 -13.80 -3.15
CA LYS A 84 21.47 -12.76 -2.73
C LYS A 84 20.97 -11.99 -1.52
N SER A 85 19.69 -11.68 -1.50
CA SER A 85 19.06 -10.88 -0.44
C SER A 85 17.57 -11.14 -0.31
N VAL A 86 17.04 -10.86 0.90
CA VAL A 86 15.62 -10.84 1.19
C VAL A 86 15.26 -9.44 1.67
N ALA A 87 14.26 -8.82 1.06
CA ALA A 87 13.76 -7.51 1.42
C ALA A 87 12.31 -7.62 1.95
N PHE A 88 12.08 -7.12 3.16
CA PHE A 88 10.78 -7.17 3.82
C PHE A 88 10.08 -5.82 3.72
N ARG A 89 8.84 -5.81 3.24
CA ARG A 89 7.94 -4.68 3.39
C ARG A 89 7.41 -4.62 4.83
N ILE A 90 7.54 -3.47 5.45
CA ILE A 90 7.08 -3.17 6.80
C ILE A 90 6.04 -2.05 6.74
N VAL A 91 4.88 -2.26 7.34
CA VAL A 91 3.80 -1.26 7.30
C VAL A 91 4.16 -0.04 8.14
N ASN A 92 4.67 -0.21 9.36
CA ASN A 92 5.07 0.90 10.22
C ASN A 92 6.32 0.54 11.04
N GLY A 93 7.39 1.31 10.87
CA GLY A 93 8.64 1.18 11.62
C GLY A 93 8.69 2.01 12.91
N GLY A 94 7.62 2.71 13.24
CA GLY A 94 7.58 3.61 14.40
C GLY A 94 8.50 4.83 14.26
N PRO A 95 8.87 5.45 15.38
CA PRO A 95 9.67 6.68 15.36
C PRO A 95 11.13 6.46 14.97
N PHE A 96 11.66 5.24 15.12
CA PHE A 96 13.09 4.94 14.97
C PHE A 96 13.47 4.34 13.62
N LEU A 97 12.57 3.64 12.95
CA LEU A 97 12.82 2.98 11.67
C LEU A 97 12.10 3.76 10.55
N ARG A 98 12.77 4.80 10.06
CA ARG A 98 12.20 5.76 9.09
C ARG A 98 12.76 5.63 7.68
N ASP A 99 13.81 4.83 7.50
CA ASP A 99 14.50 4.60 6.23
C ASP A 99 14.79 3.11 6.05
N THR A 100 15.04 2.71 4.81
CA THR A 100 15.55 1.37 4.50
C THR A 100 16.72 1.03 5.41
N CYS A 101 16.68 -0.11 6.07
CA CYS A 101 17.74 -0.56 6.95
C CYS A 101 17.97 -2.08 6.84
N GLU A 102 19.13 -2.51 7.32
CA GLU A 102 19.43 -3.94 7.45
C GLU A 102 18.67 -4.55 8.62
N VAL A 103 18.30 -5.82 8.48
CA VAL A 103 17.74 -6.62 9.57
C VAL A 103 18.86 -6.92 10.58
N THR A 104 18.84 -6.22 11.70
CA THR A 104 19.75 -6.39 12.84
C THR A 104 18.94 -6.62 14.11
N GLU A 105 19.55 -7.15 15.16
CA GLU A 105 18.90 -7.33 16.46
C GLU A 105 18.28 -6.01 16.96
N LYS A 106 19.03 -4.90 16.82
CA LYS A 106 18.55 -3.56 17.19
C LYS A 106 17.34 -3.13 16.37
N ALA A 107 17.36 -3.35 15.05
CA ALA A 107 16.24 -3.00 14.19
C ALA A 107 15.00 -3.87 14.49
N ILE A 108 15.19 -5.16 14.79
CA ILE A 108 14.12 -6.05 15.24
C ILE A 108 13.54 -5.58 16.58
N CYS A 109 14.35 -5.11 17.53
CA CYS A 109 13.88 -4.55 18.78
C CYS A 109 12.99 -3.33 18.54
N TYR A 110 13.43 -2.36 17.75
CA TYR A 110 12.63 -1.20 17.39
C TYR A 110 11.32 -1.56 16.64
N LEU A 111 11.35 -2.60 15.81
CA LEU A 111 10.14 -3.06 15.14
C LEU A 111 9.16 -3.73 16.11
N LYS A 112 9.65 -4.42 17.14
CA LYS A 112 8.82 -4.94 18.24
C LYS A 112 8.15 -3.83 19.04
N ASP A 113 8.88 -2.74 19.32
CA ASP A 113 8.33 -1.56 20.00
C ASP A 113 7.26 -0.85 19.15
N ALA A 114 7.26 -1.06 17.82
CA ALA A 114 6.29 -0.51 16.91
C ALA A 114 5.08 -1.44 16.61
N ILE A 115 4.91 -2.55 17.34
CA ILE A 115 3.79 -3.49 17.12
C ILE A 115 2.44 -2.77 17.28
N ASP A 116 2.28 -1.96 18.32
CA ASP A 116 1.02 -1.26 18.61
C ASP A 116 0.62 -0.23 17.53
N LEU A 117 1.58 0.20 16.69
CA LEU A 117 1.32 1.09 15.56
C LEU A 117 0.81 0.37 14.30
N ALA A 118 1.00 -0.95 14.22
CA ALA A 118 0.51 -1.80 13.14
C ALA A 118 0.22 -3.24 13.65
N PRO A 119 -0.73 -3.41 14.60
CA PRO A 119 -0.92 -4.67 15.33
C PRO A 119 -1.39 -5.82 14.45
N VAL A 120 -2.02 -5.52 13.31
CA VAL A 120 -2.47 -6.54 12.34
C VAL A 120 -1.32 -7.03 11.43
N HIS A 121 -0.27 -6.23 11.23
CA HIS A 121 0.79 -6.49 10.23
C HIS A 121 2.15 -6.82 10.86
N ASN A 122 2.62 -6.01 11.79
CA ASN A 122 3.97 -6.15 12.33
C ASN A 122 4.27 -7.51 13.01
N PRO A 123 3.33 -8.16 13.74
CA PRO A 123 3.60 -9.48 14.29
C PRO A 123 3.91 -10.54 13.22
N GLY A 124 3.12 -10.60 12.15
CA GLY A 124 3.34 -11.59 11.07
C GLY A 124 4.66 -11.38 10.33
N VAL A 125 5.06 -10.12 10.10
CA VAL A 125 6.34 -9.85 9.45
C VAL A 125 7.51 -10.16 10.37
N LEU A 126 7.43 -9.93 11.67
CA LEU A 126 8.46 -10.30 12.65
C LEU A 126 8.68 -11.83 12.68
N GLU A 127 7.60 -12.62 12.71
CA GLU A 127 7.69 -14.08 12.63
C GLU A 127 8.28 -14.55 11.29
N THR A 128 7.96 -13.85 10.19
CA THR A 128 8.52 -14.14 8.87
C THR A 128 10.02 -13.84 8.82
N ILE A 129 10.46 -12.69 9.37
CA ILE A 129 11.88 -12.34 9.49
C ILE A 129 12.63 -13.41 10.29
N ASP A 130 12.09 -13.80 11.46
CA ASP A 130 12.69 -14.86 12.30
C ASP A 130 12.83 -16.19 11.54
N ALA A 131 11.81 -16.57 10.76
CA ALA A 131 11.85 -17.77 9.93
C ALA A 131 12.96 -17.71 8.87
N PHE A 132 13.11 -16.57 8.18
CA PHE A 132 14.16 -16.39 7.18
C PHE A 132 15.57 -16.35 7.81
N LEU A 133 15.75 -15.70 8.95
CA LEU A 133 17.02 -15.68 9.68
C LEU A 133 17.48 -17.10 10.07
N LYS A 134 16.53 -17.96 10.49
CA LYS A 134 16.81 -19.36 10.84
C LYS A 134 17.16 -20.23 9.63
N LEU A 135 16.48 -20.02 8.50
CA LEU A 135 16.62 -20.88 7.32
C LEU A 135 17.69 -20.41 6.36
N LEU A 136 17.97 -19.11 6.31
CA LEU A 136 18.93 -18.47 5.41
C LEU A 136 19.88 -17.52 6.19
N PRO A 137 20.64 -18.00 7.18
CA PRO A 137 21.40 -17.14 8.11
C PRO A 137 22.49 -16.31 7.44
N ASN A 138 22.97 -16.72 6.26
CA ASN A 138 24.05 -16.04 5.53
C ASN A 138 23.54 -15.08 4.44
N VAL A 139 22.21 -14.94 4.29
CA VAL A 139 21.60 -14.06 3.28
C VAL A 139 21.40 -12.68 3.88
N LYS A 140 21.80 -11.63 3.16
CA LYS A 140 21.58 -10.25 3.58
C LYS A 140 20.08 -9.93 3.56
N MET A 141 19.59 -9.30 4.63
CA MET A 141 18.16 -9.00 4.78
C MET A 141 17.94 -7.51 5.07
N THR A 142 16.95 -6.91 4.44
CA THR A 142 16.62 -5.49 4.57
C THR A 142 15.14 -5.27 4.88
N MET A 143 14.83 -4.18 5.57
CA MET A 143 13.47 -3.71 5.87
C MET A 143 13.17 -2.42 5.13
N HIS A 144 11.99 -2.33 4.52
CA HIS A 144 11.51 -1.19 3.74
C HIS A 144 10.12 -0.79 4.27
N PHE A 145 9.94 0.48 4.59
CA PHE A 145 8.80 0.94 5.37
C PHE A 145 7.81 1.73 4.51
N ASP A 146 6.52 1.40 4.61
CA ASP A 146 5.44 2.17 3.96
C ASP A 146 5.42 3.63 4.41
N THR A 147 5.96 3.92 5.58
CA THR A 147 6.03 5.26 6.16
C THR A 147 7.24 6.08 5.68
N SER A 148 8.23 5.46 5.03
CA SER A 148 9.53 6.07 4.76
C SER A 148 9.46 7.30 3.84
N PHE A 149 8.62 7.29 2.81
CA PHE A 149 8.45 8.41 1.89
C PHE A 149 7.87 9.65 2.59
N HIS A 150 7.07 9.44 3.63
CA HIS A 150 6.42 10.50 4.40
C HIS A 150 7.29 11.09 5.51
N LYS A 151 8.55 10.67 5.64
CA LYS A 151 9.51 11.26 6.59
C LYS A 151 9.77 12.75 6.34
N THR A 152 9.49 13.22 5.12
CA THR A 152 9.68 14.61 4.68
C THR A 152 8.53 15.53 5.07
N LEU A 153 7.46 15.02 5.69
CA LEU A 153 6.38 15.85 6.22
C LEU A 153 6.93 16.86 7.25
N ASP A 154 6.59 18.13 7.07
CA ASP A 154 6.91 19.16 8.04
C ASP A 154 6.08 19.02 9.33
N LYS A 155 6.44 19.80 10.35
CA LYS A 155 5.78 19.72 11.66
C LYS A 155 4.29 20.03 11.60
N VAL A 156 3.86 20.96 10.75
CA VAL A 156 2.45 21.34 10.61
C VAL A 156 1.67 20.21 9.94
N ALA A 157 2.25 19.53 8.93
CA ALA A 157 1.59 18.46 8.20
C ALA A 157 1.47 17.16 9.03
N TYR A 158 2.44 16.83 9.86
CA TYR A 158 2.40 15.59 10.63
C TYR A 158 1.78 15.71 12.01
N SER A 159 1.58 16.93 12.56
CA SER A 159 1.06 17.08 13.92
C SER A 159 -0.47 16.96 13.97
N TYR A 160 -0.96 16.36 15.05
CA TYR A 160 -2.37 16.43 15.43
C TYR A 160 -2.59 17.57 16.45
N PRO A 161 -3.72 18.29 16.38
CA PRO A 161 -4.04 19.37 17.32
C PRO A 161 -4.56 18.81 18.64
N ILE A 162 -3.74 18.02 19.33
CA ILE A 162 -4.01 17.43 20.65
C ILE A 162 -2.99 17.95 21.66
N ASN A 163 -3.16 17.56 22.94
CA ASN A 163 -2.18 17.91 23.97
C ASN A 163 -0.75 17.57 23.53
N LYS A 164 0.10 18.61 23.50
CA LYS A 164 1.47 18.50 22.97
C LYS A 164 2.33 17.53 23.75
N GLU A 165 2.24 17.53 25.09
CA GLU A 165 3.05 16.69 25.95
C GLU A 165 2.73 15.20 25.73
N LEU A 166 1.44 14.88 25.59
CA LEU A 166 1.00 13.52 25.25
C LEU A 166 1.46 13.11 23.86
N ALA A 167 1.35 14.02 22.87
CA ALA A 167 1.77 13.73 21.50
C ALA A 167 3.29 13.44 21.42
N GLU A 168 4.10 14.25 22.11
CA GLU A 168 5.56 14.07 22.17
C GLU A 168 5.95 12.81 22.94
N LYS A 169 5.35 12.59 24.13
CA LYS A 169 5.64 11.43 24.99
C LYS A 169 5.37 10.08 24.29
N TYR A 170 4.28 9.99 23.52
CA TYR A 170 3.84 8.75 22.88
C TYR A 170 4.11 8.73 21.37
N ASN A 171 4.89 9.67 20.84
CA ASN A 171 5.19 9.80 19.40
C ASN A 171 3.93 9.80 18.52
N ILE A 172 2.86 10.48 18.98
CA ILE A 172 1.60 10.58 18.25
C ILE A 172 1.77 11.63 17.15
N ARG A 173 1.83 11.14 15.92
CA ARG A 173 1.97 11.95 14.71
C ARG A 173 1.38 11.24 13.51
N LYS A 174 1.15 11.96 12.43
CA LYS A 174 0.88 11.35 11.14
C LYS A 174 2.15 10.66 10.65
N TYR A 175 2.08 9.34 10.44
CA TYR A 175 3.12 8.54 9.79
C TYR A 175 2.89 8.49 8.29
N GLY A 176 1.65 8.28 7.85
CA GLY A 176 1.30 8.05 6.46
C GLY A 176 1.71 6.64 5.99
N PHE A 177 1.05 6.14 4.94
CA PHE A 177 1.25 4.78 4.45
C PHE A 177 1.23 4.74 2.93
N HIS A 178 1.43 3.55 2.32
CA HIS A 178 1.65 3.36 0.89
C HIS A 178 2.83 4.17 0.33
N GLY A 179 3.73 4.63 1.21
CA GLY A 179 4.86 5.47 0.83
C GLY A 179 5.79 4.82 -0.19
N LEU A 180 5.95 3.50 -0.14
CA LEU A 180 6.74 2.76 -1.13
C LEU A 180 6.14 2.91 -2.54
N ASN A 181 4.81 2.80 -2.69
CA ASN A 181 4.16 3.03 -3.97
C ASN A 181 4.14 4.53 -4.35
N HIS A 182 3.84 5.44 -3.42
CA HIS A 182 3.91 6.88 -3.70
C HIS A 182 5.29 7.31 -4.20
N HIS A 183 6.36 6.75 -3.64
CA HIS A 183 7.73 6.99 -4.09
C HIS A 183 7.98 6.39 -5.48
N TYR A 184 7.59 5.14 -5.71
CA TYR A 184 7.66 4.50 -7.02
C TYR A 184 6.98 5.34 -8.11
N ILE A 185 5.75 5.80 -7.86
CA ILE A 185 4.99 6.65 -8.79
C ILE A 185 5.71 7.98 -9.06
N THR A 186 6.34 8.55 -8.02
CA THR A 186 7.13 9.79 -8.16
C THR A 186 8.31 9.59 -9.10
N GLU A 187 9.12 8.53 -8.90
CA GLU A 187 10.24 8.19 -9.79
C GLU A 187 9.76 7.91 -11.22
N LYS A 188 8.67 7.12 -11.35
CA LYS A 188 8.11 6.80 -12.66
C LYS A 188 7.64 8.04 -13.41
N LEU A 189 7.01 9.01 -12.72
CA LEU A 189 6.61 10.27 -13.33
C LEU A 189 7.81 11.15 -13.71
N GLN A 190 8.88 11.16 -12.92
CA GLN A 190 10.15 11.81 -13.30
C GLN A 190 10.68 11.25 -14.62
N ASP A 191 10.67 9.93 -14.77
CA ASP A 191 11.11 9.25 -16.00
C ASP A 191 10.21 9.60 -17.18
N ILE A 192 8.87 9.57 -17.02
CA ILE A 192 7.88 9.88 -18.06
C ILE A 192 8.03 11.33 -18.55
N LEU A 193 8.22 12.27 -17.62
CA LEU A 193 8.30 13.69 -17.92
C LEU A 193 9.73 14.19 -18.20
N HIS A 194 10.73 13.32 -18.06
CA HIS A 194 12.16 13.65 -18.17
C HIS A 194 12.58 14.83 -17.27
N LYS A 195 12.02 14.85 -16.03
CA LYS A 195 12.27 15.88 -15.02
C LYS A 195 13.07 15.33 -13.83
N LYS A 196 13.95 16.15 -13.27
CA LYS A 196 14.69 15.81 -12.04
C LYS A 196 13.79 15.81 -10.81
N THR A 197 12.79 16.69 -10.78
CA THR A 197 11.79 16.78 -9.71
C THR A 197 10.41 16.99 -10.31
N VAL A 198 9.38 16.50 -9.63
CA VAL A 198 7.97 16.59 -10.06
C VAL A 198 7.08 16.99 -8.90
N ASN A 199 5.97 17.68 -9.25
CA ASN A 199 4.89 18.04 -8.33
C ASN A 199 3.62 17.32 -8.76
N LEU A 200 3.06 16.48 -7.90
CA LEU A 200 1.88 15.69 -8.26
C LEU A 200 0.97 15.43 -7.05
N VAL A 201 -0.29 15.16 -7.33
CA VAL A 201 -1.17 14.45 -6.40
C VAL A 201 -1.22 12.99 -6.85
N CYS A 202 -0.69 12.10 -6.01
CA CYS A 202 -0.75 10.67 -6.24
C CYS A 202 -1.93 10.07 -5.48
N MET A 203 -2.82 9.39 -6.20
CA MET A 203 -4.02 8.74 -5.68
C MET A 203 -3.86 7.23 -5.76
N HIS A 204 -3.35 6.63 -4.67
CA HIS A 204 -3.26 5.18 -4.52
C HIS A 204 -4.63 4.66 -4.04
N ILE A 205 -5.41 4.10 -4.94
CA ILE A 205 -6.79 3.69 -4.64
C ILE A 205 -6.96 2.20 -4.99
N GLY A 206 -6.81 1.38 -3.96
CA GLY A 206 -7.07 -0.05 -3.94
C GLY A 206 -8.13 -0.39 -2.89
N ASN A 207 -8.10 -1.59 -2.32
CA ASN A 207 -8.96 -1.92 -1.17
C ASN A 207 -8.62 -1.03 0.05
N GLY A 208 -7.31 -0.75 0.29
CA GLY A 208 -6.88 0.39 1.07
C GLY A 208 -6.59 1.57 0.13
N ALA A 209 -6.90 2.80 0.56
CA ALA A 209 -6.72 3.97 -0.26
C ALA A 209 -6.01 5.12 0.48
N SER A 210 -5.10 5.77 -0.21
CA SER A 210 -4.46 6.99 0.27
C SER A 210 -4.13 7.96 -0.87
N LEU A 211 -4.23 9.24 -0.59
CA LEU A 211 -3.73 10.30 -1.46
C LEU A 211 -2.47 10.90 -0.86
N CYS A 212 -1.57 11.38 -1.70
CA CYS A 212 -0.35 12.06 -1.28
C CYS A 212 -0.12 13.32 -2.13
N ALA A 213 0.09 14.45 -1.48
CA ALA A 213 0.60 15.66 -2.11
C ALA A 213 2.14 15.60 -2.14
N ILE A 214 2.71 15.65 -3.32
CA ILE A 214 4.14 15.51 -3.56
C ILE A 214 4.65 16.78 -4.24
N LYS A 215 5.59 17.46 -3.60
CA LYS A 215 6.23 18.67 -4.09
C LYS A 215 7.73 18.50 -4.17
N ASP A 216 8.33 18.88 -5.29
CA ASP A 216 9.76 18.68 -5.54
C ASP A 216 10.20 17.23 -5.25
N SER A 217 9.33 16.26 -5.66
CA SER A 217 9.50 14.82 -5.44
C SER A 217 9.55 14.39 -3.96
N LYS A 218 9.01 15.19 -3.04
CA LYS A 218 8.92 14.90 -1.61
C LYS A 218 7.48 14.92 -1.15
N SER A 219 7.10 13.98 -0.29
CA SER A 219 5.79 13.99 0.36
C SER A 219 5.67 15.22 1.26
N ILE A 220 4.65 16.06 1.02
CA ILE A 220 4.35 17.23 1.85
C ILE A 220 3.06 17.06 2.65
N ASP A 221 2.18 16.14 2.26
CA ASP A 221 1.02 15.67 3.04
C ASP A 221 0.52 14.34 2.48
N THR A 222 -0.15 13.55 3.33
CA THR A 222 -0.80 12.31 2.94
C THR A 222 -2.09 12.10 3.72
N SER A 223 -3.06 11.38 3.15
CA SER A 223 -4.39 11.22 3.75
C SER A 223 -4.41 10.25 4.93
N MET A 224 -3.68 9.13 4.86
CA MET A 224 -3.56 8.23 6.01
C MET A 224 -2.77 8.91 7.14
N GLY A 225 -3.13 8.60 8.37
CA GLY A 225 -2.70 9.32 9.56
C GLY A 225 -1.70 8.58 10.45
N PHE A 226 -2.02 8.54 11.73
CA PHE A 226 -1.32 7.76 12.75
C PHE A 226 -1.40 6.26 12.44
N THR A 227 -2.54 5.81 11.95
CA THR A 227 -2.80 4.46 11.45
C THR A 227 -3.33 4.52 10.00
N PRO A 228 -3.42 3.38 9.29
CA PRO A 228 -4.03 3.31 7.96
C PRO A 228 -5.56 3.47 7.96
N LEU A 229 -6.20 3.76 9.10
CA LEU A 229 -7.65 3.97 9.19
C LEU A 229 -8.07 5.35 8.70
N ALA A 230 -7.30 6.39 9.04
CA ALA A 230 -7.62 7.79 8.71
C ALA A 230 -7.54 8.07 7.20
N GLY A 231 -8.16 9.14 6.78
CA GLY A 231 -8.17 9.62 5.40
C GLY A 231 -9.47 9.35 4.68
N VAL A 232 -9.39 8.93 3.44
CA VAL A 232 -10.57 8.66 2.59
C VAL A 232 -11.29 7.37 3.01
N MET A 233 -12.55 7.27 2.66
CA MET A 233 -13.32 6.02 2.75
C MET A 233 -12.66 4.94 1.90
N MET A 234 -12.62 3.69 2.39
CA MET A 234 -11.95 2.55 1.74
C MET A 234 -12.91 1.37 1.56
N GLY A 235 -12.43 0.22 1.14
CA GLY A 235 -13.27 -0.98 0.98
C GLY A 235 -13.95 -1.39 2.28
N THR A 236 -13.20 -1.49 3.38
CA THR A 236 -13.72 -1.91 4.71
C THR A 236 -13.48 -0.88 5.81
N ARG A 237 -12.66 0.15 5.60
CA ARG A 237 -12.29 1.16 6.59
C ARG A 237 -13.13 2.43 6.40
N SER A 238 -13.53 3.01 7.52
CA SER A 238 -14.36 4.22 7.51
C SER A 238 -13.69 5.45 6.87
N GLY A 239 -12.36 5.57 7.00
CA GLY A 239 -11.69 6.86 6.81
C GLY A 239 -11.94 7.80 7.98
N ASP A 240 -11.83 9.10 7.74
CA ASP A 240 -12.02 10.15 8.76
C ASP A 240 -13.46 10.18 9.27
N ILE A 241 -13.60 10.19 10.59
CA ILE A 241 -14.86 10.34 11.32
C ILE A 241 -14.68 11.33 12.48
N ASP A 242 -15.79 11.85 13.00
CA ASP A 242 -15.80 12.53 14.29
C ASP A 242 -15.49 11.51 15.40
N THR A 243 -14.47 11.79 16.19
CA THR A 243 -14.02 10.90 17.29
C THR A 243 -15.10 10.68 18.35
N SER A 244 -16.05 11.59 18.51
CA SER A 244 -17.19 11.46 19.45
C SER A 244 -18.18 10.34 19.05
N ILE A 245 -18.13 9.88 17.81
CA ILE A 245 -18.90 8.72 17.34
C ILE A 245 -18.49 7.45 18.10
N ILE A 246 -17.22 7.31 18.47
CA ILE A 246 -16.70 6.11 19.16
C ILE A 246 -17.41 5.91 20.51
N PRO A 247 -17.32 6.83 21.49
CA PRO A 247 -18.02 6.65 22.77
C PRO A 247 -19.55 6.61 22.61
N TYR A 248 -20.11 7.32 21.61
CA TYR A 248 -21.54 7.27 21.34
C TYR A 248 -21.99 5.86 20.94
N ILE A 249 -21.29 5.18 20.04
CA ILE A 249 -21.60 3.80 19.65
C ILE A 249 -21.38 2.85 20.82
N MET A 250 -20.29 3.00 21.56
CA MET A 250 -20.03 2.15 22.76
C MET A 250 -21.21 2.18 23.73
N GLN A 251 -21.77 3.37 23.98
CA GLN A 251 -22.88 3.54 24.91
C GLN A 251 -24.20 3.00 24.37
N HIS A 252 -24.54 3.28 23.08
CA HIS A 252 -25.88 3.01 22.53
C HIS A 252 -26.00 1.62 21.91
N ALA A 253 -24.90 1.06 21.39
CA ALA A 253 -24.86 -0.27 20.82
C ALA A 253 -24.28 -1.32 21.79
N ASN A 254 -23.92 -0.92 23.04
CA ASN A 254 -23.29 -1.80 24.04
C ASN A 254 -22.05 -2.53 23.50
N MET A 255 -21.22 -1.83 22.74
CA MET A 255 -19.98 -2.35 22.17
C MET A 255 -18.76 -1.92 22.98
N SER A 256 -17.77 -2.82 23.12
CA SER A 256 -16.47 -2.46 23.67
C SER A 256 -15.68 -1.56 22.71
N LEU A 257 -14.66 -0.84 23.20
CA LEU A 257 -13.75 -0.07 22.34
C LEU A 257 -13.14 -0.94 21.24
N GLU A 258 -12.72 -2.15 21.58
CA GLU A 258 -12.13 -3.10 20.63
C GLU A 258 -13.12 -3.48 19.51
N GLN A 259 -14.38 -3.73 19.87
CA GLN A 259 -15.43 -4.02 18.89
C GLN A 259 -15.72 -2.83 17.96
N VAL A 260 -15.75 -1.61 18.50
CA VAL A 260 -15.93 -0.40 17.68
C VAL A 260 -14.73 -0.21 16.74
N MET A 261 -13.51 -0.34 17.24
CA MET A 261 -12.30 -0.24 16.42
C MET A 261 -12.22 -1.33 15.36
N TYR A 262 -12.66 -2.55 15.68
CA TYR A 262 -12.79 -3.62 14.69
C TYR A 262 -13.80 -3.25 13.59
N MET A 263 -14.97 -2.78 13.96
CA MET A 263 -16.01 -2.33 13.02
C MET A 263 -15.49 -1.24 12.08
N LEU A 264 -14.81 -0.21 12.62
CA LEU A 264 -14.26 0.89 11.81
C LEU A 264 -13.18 0.44 10.81
N ASN A 265 -12.45 -0.61 11.12
CA ASN A 265 -11.39 -1.15 10.26
C ASN A 265 -11.87 -2.23 9.28
N HIS A 266 -12.90 -3.01 9.63
CA HIS A 266 -13.24 -4.22 8.90
C HIS A 266 -14.69 -4.28 8.40
N ASN A 267 -15.62 -3.53 9.01
CA ASN A 267 -17.05 -3.57 8.72
C ASN A 267 -17.62 -2.17 8.42
N SER A 268 -16.79 -1.28 7.88
CA SER A 268 -17.15 0.08 7.49
C SER A 268 -16.82 0.30 6.00
N GLY A 269 -16.62 1.51 5.58
CA GLY A 269 -16.28 1.83 4.19
C GLY A 269 -17.37 1.39 3.20
N LEU A 270 -16.96 0.96 2.00
CA LEU A 270 -17.88 0.46 0.98
C LEU A 270 -18.74 -0.68 1.52
N LEU A 271 -18.13 -1.68 2.17
CA LEU A 271 -18.83 -2.82 2.74
C LEU A 271 -19.91 -2.40 3.75
N GLY A 272 -19.54 -1.55 4.71
CA GLY A 272 -20.45 -1.17 5.80
C GLY A 272 -21.60 -0.27 5.34
N VAL A 273 -21.38 0.59 4.34
CA VAL A 273 -22.39 1.52 3.83
C VAL A 273 -23.29 0.85 2.81
N SER A 274 -22.74 0.07 1.88
CA SER A 274 -23.53 -0.63 0.85
C SER A 274 -24.25 -1.87 1.40
N LYS A 275 -23.68 -2.50 2.42
CA LYS A 275 -24.08 -3.84 2.93
C LYS A 275 -23.89 -4.97 1.90
N VAL A 276 -23.25 -4.69 0.77
CA VAL A 276 -23.03 -5.64 -0.35
C VAL A 276 -21.60 -6.17 -0.33
N SER A 277 -20.61 -5.31 -0.55
CA SER A 277 -19.23 -5.73 -0.74
C SER A 277 -18.22 -4.62 -0.42
N ALA A 278 -16.97 -5.01 -0.18
CA ALA A 278 -15.81 -4.13 -0.16
C ALA A 278 -15.21 -3.91 -1.56
N ASP A 279 -15.64 -4.68 -2.55
CA ASP A 279 -15.14 -4.62 -3.93
C ASP A 279 -15.99 -3.65 -4.75
N MET A 280 -15.31 -2.69 -5.38
CA MET A 280 -15.97 -1.66 -6.21
C MET A 280 -16.75 -2.28 -7.39
N ARG A 281 -16.30 -3.41 -7.92
CA ARG A 281 -16.97 -4.10 -9.04
C ARG A 281 -18.37 -4.57 -8.63
N ASP A 282 -18.47 -5.18 -7.45
CA ASP A 282 -19.76 -5.64 -6.91
C ASP A 282 -20.68 -4.43 -6.61
N ILE A 283 -20.11 -3.32 -6.14
CA ILE A 283 -20.89 -2.09 -5.91
C ILE A 283 -21.47 -1.54 -7.22
N GLU A 284 -20.68 -1.55 -8.29
CA GLU A 284 -21.12 -1.06 -9.61
C GLU A 284 -22.22 -1.92 -10.23
N GLU A 285 -22.19 -3.22 -10.02
CA GLU A 285 -23.27 -4.14 -10.44
C GLU A 285 -24.61 -3.84 -9.73
N HIS A 286 -24.56 -3.22 -8.55
CA HIS A 286 -25.73 -2.91 -7.71
C HIS A 286 -26.06 -1.41 -7.63
N LEU A 287 -25.59 -0.57 -8.57
CA LEU A 287 -25.85 0.89 -8.54
C LEU A 287 -27.33 1.29 -8.67
N THR A 288 -28.22 0.38 -9.02
CA THR A 288 -29.68 0.59 -9.00
C THR A 288 -30.27 0.51 -7.60
N GLU A 289 -29.53 -0.04 -6.64
CA GLU A 289 -29.91 -0.14 -5.24
C GLU A 289 -29.47 1.12 -4.49
N GLU A 290 -30.33 1.66 -3.62
CA GLU A 290 -30.11 2.92 -2.92
C GLU A 290 -28.82 2.91 -2.07
N ASP A 291 -28.61 1.86 -1.26
CA ASP A 291 -27.43 1.74 -0.39
C ASP A 291 -26.12 1.67 -1.19
N SER A 292 -26.09 0.92 -2.28
CA SER A 292 -24.92 0.79 -3.16
C SER A 292 -24.60 2.11 -3.88
N LYS A 293 -25.63 2.77 -4.41
CA LYS A 293 -25.48 4.09 -5.04
C LYS A 293 -24.97 5.13 -4.05
N PHE A 294 -25.52 5.15 -2.83
CA PHE A 294 -25.08 6.04 -1.77
C PHE A 294 -23.61 5.76 -1.36
N ALA A 295 -23.24 4.49 -1.19
CA ALA A 295 -21.86 4.09 -0.87
C ALA A 295 -20.86 4.54 -1.95
N TYR A 296 -21.22 4.36 -3.22
CA TYR A 296 -20.43 4.81 -4.37
C TYR A 296 -20.27 6.34 -4.37
N ASP A 297 -21.35 7.09 -4.24
CA ASP A 297 -21.29 8.55 -4.26
C ASP A 297 -20.52 9.13 -3.08
N LEU A 298 -20.65 8.54 -1.90
CA LEU A 298 -19.88 8.91 -0.71
C LEU A 298 -18.38 8.64 -0.91
N TYR A 299 -18.03 7.48 -1.46
CA TYR A 299 -16.65 7.12 -1.76
C TYR A 299 -15.99 8.11 -2.72
N ILE A 300 -16.65 8.40 -3.85
CA ILE A 300 -16.18 9.38 -4.84
C ILE A 300 -16.01 10.75 -4.20
N SER A 301 -17.00 11.21 -3.39
CA SER A 301 -16.96 12.51 -2.72
C SER A 301 -15.75 12.62 -1.79
N ARG A 302 -15.53 11.62 -0.92
CA ARG A 302 -14.41 11.65 0.05
C ARG A 302 -13.05 11.70 -0.63
N ILE A 303 -12.88 11.00 -1.74
CA ILE A 303 -11.65 11.04 -2.53
C ILE A 303 -11.46 12.41 -3.18
N SER A 304 -12.52 12.97 -3.76
CA SER A 304 -12.47 14.27 -4.43
C SER A 304 -12.18 15.42 -3.45
N ASP A 305 -12.71 15.36 -2.22
CA ASP A 305 -12.42 16.32 -1.16
C ASP A 305 -10.92 16.34 -0.79
N TYR A 306 -10.30 15.17 -0.71
CA TYR A 306 -8.86 15.08 -0.49
C TYR A 306 -8.03 15.49 -1.70
N LEU A 307 -8.50 15.19 -2.92
CA LEU A 307 -7.84 15.61 -4.15
C LEU A 307 -7.74 17.13 -4.23
N ILE A 308 -8.87 17.86 -4.06
CA ILE A 308 -8.85 19.33 -4.13
C ILE A 308 -8.03 19.95 -3.00
N LYS A 309 -8.08 19.38 -1.78
CA LYS A 309 -7.21 19.77 -0.66
C LYS A 309 -5.73 19.72 -1.05
N TYR A 310 -5.31 18.66 -1.73
CA TYR A 310 -3.90 18.45 -2.09
C TYR A 310 -3.48 19.26 -3.32
N ILE A 311 -4.37 19.46 -4.27
CA ILE A 311 -4.18 20.43 -5.36
C ILE A 311 -3.92 21.84 -4.77
N ASN A 312 -4.74 22.28 -3.80
CA ASN A 312 -4.55 23.57 -3.13
C ASN A 312 -3.20 23.66 -2.41
N LYS A 313 -2.73 22.59 -1.76
CA LYS A 313 -1.41 22.58 -1.08
C LYS A 313 -0.24 22.69 -2.06
N LEU A 314 -0.34 22.15 -3.25
CA LEU A 314 0.69 22.25 -4.29
C LEU A 314 0.66 23.61 -5.01
N GLY A 315 -0.49 24.27 -5.06
CA GLY A 315 -0.68 25.53 -5.77
C GLY A 315 -0.73 25.34 -7.30
N LYS A 316 -0.19 26.31 -8.05
CA LYS A 316 -0.34 26.35 -9.51
C LYS A 316 0.61 25.44 -10.29
N ASN A 317 1.71 25.01 -9.69
CA ASN A 317 2.76 24.27 -10.38
C ASN A 317 2.59 22.76 -10.13
N ILE A 318 1.58 22.14 -10.75
CA ILE A 318 1.32 20.72 -10.67
C ILE A 318 1.64 20.09 -12.02
N ASP A 319 2.54 19.10 -12.02
CA ASP A 319 2.94 18.38 -13.24
C ASP A 319 1.92 17.34 -13.64
N ALA A 320 1.27 16.70 -12.67
CA ALA A 320 0.25 15.67 -12.94
C ALA A 320 -0.67 15.37 -11.75
N LEU A 321 -1.86 14.85 -12.04
CA LEU A 321 -2.68 14.03 -11.16
C LEU A 321 -2.49 12.57 -11.57
N VAL A 322 -2.18 11.69 -10.62
CA VAL A 322 -1.84 10.30 -10.94
C VAL A 322 -2.75 9.34 -10.18
N PHE A 323 -3.50 8.52 -10.92
CA PHE A 323 -4.23 7.37 -10.42
C PHE A 323 -3.33 6.13 -10.43
N THR A 324 -3.36 5.36 -9.33
CA THR A 324 -2.59 4.11 -9.19
C THR A 324 -3.28 3.15 -8.22
N ALA A 325 -2.96 1.89 -8.27
CA ALA A 325 -3.54 0.76 -7.54
C ALA A 325 -4.90 0.28 -8.07
N GLY A 326 -5.25 -0.93 -7.64
CA GLY A 326 -6.17 -1.83 -8.32
C GLY A 326 -7.53 -1.27 -8.68
N VAL A 327 -8.20 -0.49 -7.82
CA VAL A 327 -9.53 0.05 -8.12
C VAL A 327 -9.44 1.03 -9.29
N VAL A 328 -8.56 2.03 -9.22
CA VAL A 328 -8.49 3.08 -10.25
C VAL A 328 -7.64 2.70 -11.46
N GLU A 329 -6.81 1.68 -11.40
CA GLU A 329 -6.13 1.12 -12.58
C GLU A 329 -7.12 0.42 -13.51
N ASN A 330 -8.13 -0.26 -12.94
CA ASN A 330 -9.06 -1.11 -13.67
C ASN A 330 -10.47 -0.50 -13.83
N ASN A 331 -10.70 0.72 -13.33
CA ASN A 331 -12.03 1.32 -13.33
C ASN A 331 -12.02 2.74 -13.90
N SER A 332 -12.48 2.86 -15.14
CA SER A 332 -12.56 4.14 -15.86
C SER A 332 -13.61 5.09 -15.30
N ASP A 333 -14.76 4.56 -14.83
CA ASP A 333 -15.86 5.38 -14.34
C ASP A 333 -15.56 6.00 -12.98
N VAL A 334 -14.90 5.25 -12.09
CA VAL A 334 -14.41 5.79 -10.82
C VAL A 334 -13.45 6.96 -11.06
N ARG A 335 -12.46 6.82 -11.98
CA ARG A 335 -11.54 7.92 -12.33
C ARG A 335 -12.28 9.14 -12.84
N LYS A 336 -13.21 8.93 -13.79
CA LYS A 336 -14.02 9.99 -14.41
C LYS A 336 -14.87 10.71 -13.38
N ASN A 337 -15.55 9.97 -12.49
CA ASN A 337 -16.45 10.55 -11.49
C ASN A 337 -15.67 11.31 -10.40
N ILE A 338 -14.46 10.86 -10.01
CA ILE A 338 -13.60 11.63 -9.09
C ILE A 338 -13.23 12.98 -9.70
N ILE A 339 -12.75 13.00 -10.95
CA ILE A 339 -12.32 14.23 -11.63
C ILE A 339 -13.52 15.17 -11.86
N LYS A 340 -14.67 14.64 -12.25
CA LYS A 340 -15.91 15.42 -12.49
C LYS A 340 -16.42 16.17 -11.26
N LYS A 341 -16.09 15.70 -10.05
CA LYS A 341 -16.44 16.40 -8.80
C LYS A 341 -15.58 17.65 -8.54
N ILE A 342 -14.45 17.81 -9.22
CA ILE A 342 -13.60 19.00 -9.07
C ILE A 342 -14.13 20.11 -9.96
N SER A 343 -14.86 21.05 -9.37
CA SER A 343 -15.51 22.15 -10.08
C SER A 343 -14.68 23.45 -10.16
N LEU A 344 -13.58 23.54 -9.40
CA LEU A 344 -12.76 24.75 -9.32
C LEU A 344 -11.67 24.83 -10.41
N LEU A 345 -11.45 23.76 -11.13
CA LEU A 345 -10.43 23.64 -12.15
C LEU A 345 -11.04 22.99 -13.40
N ASP A 346 -10.59 23.41 -14.56
CA ASP A 346 -10.96 22.78 -15.82
C ASP A 346 -10.16 21.48 -16.01
N LEU A 347 -10.58 20.43 -15.32
CA LEU A 347 -10.02 19.09 -15.44
C LEU A 347 -10.91 18.26 -16.34
N GLU A 348 -10.33 17.68 -17.38
CA GLU A 348 -11.07 16.90 -18.36
C GLU A 348 -10.37 15.60 -18.70
N ILE A 349 -11.09 14.50 -18.57
CA ILE A 349 -10.66 13.16 -19.01
C ILE A 349 -11.18 12.94 -20.44
N ASP A 350 -10.32 12.43 -21.30
CA ASP A 350 -10.69 11.93 -22.64
C ASP A 350 -11.23 10.49 -22.50
N ASP A 351 -12.50 10.29 -22.85
CA ASP A 351 -13.18 9.00 -22.66
C ASP A 351 -12.52 7.86 -23.44
N LYS A 352 -11.93 8.13 -24.61
CA LYS A 352 -11.23 7.11 -25.40
C LYS A 352 -9.92 6.71 -24.74
N LEU A 353 -9.13 7.70 -24.29
CA LEU A 353 -7.88 7.46 -23.58
C LEU A 353 -8.10 6.83 -22.20
N ASN A 354 -9.25 7.05 -21.60
CA ASN A 354 -9.63 6.51 -20.29
C ASN A 354 -10.24 5.10 -20.36
N ASP A 355 -10.44 4.55 -21.56
CA ASP A 355 -11.09 3.24 -21.70
C ASP A 355 -10.34 2.16 -20.90
N LYS A 356 -11.11 1.33 -20.18
CA LYS A 356 -10.60 0.21 -19.38
C LYS A 356 -10.01 -0.90 -20.23
N ASN A 357 -10.47 -1.05 -21.48
CA ASN A 357 -10.04 -2.12 -22.37
C ASN A 357 -8.73 -1.81 -23.10
N ASP A 358 -8.16 -0.62 -22.89
CA ASP A 358 -6.87 -0.25 -23.44
C ASP A 358 -5.74 -0.92 -22.65
N ASP A 359 -5.08 -1.89 -23.27
CA ASP A 359 -3.95 -2.63 -22.67
C ASP A 359 -2.70 -1.76 -22.66
N TYR A 360 -2.46 -1.07 -21.57
CA TYR A 360 -1.23 -0.30 -21.32
C TYR A 360 -0.26 -1.09 -20.43
N GLN A 361 1.01 -1.11 -20.79
CA GLN A 361 2.00 -1.86 -20.01
C GLN A 361 2.25 -1.24 -18.63
N ASP A 362 2.68 0.02 -18.58
CA ASP A 362 3.12 0.70 -17.35
C ASP A 362 2.29 1.91 -16.99
N TYR A 363 1.96 2.76 -17.98
CA TYR A 363 1.23 4.02 -17.77
C TYR A 363 0.48 4.46 -19.02
N LYS A 364 -0.52 5.33 -18.82
CA LYS A 364 -1.20 6.06 -19.89
C LYS A 364 -1.60 7.46 -19.44
N LEU A 365 -1.54 8.43 -20.37
CA LEU A 365 -2.14 9.75 -20.20
C LEU A 365 -3.63 9.64 -20.57
N ILE A 366 -4.51 10.07 -19.67
CA ILE A 366 -5.96 9.96 -19.86
C ILE A 366 -6.67 11.32 -19.91
N SER A 367 -5.97 12.42 -19.67
CA SER A 367 -6.56 13.76 -19.80
C SER A 367 -6.68 14.21 -21.26
N SER A 368 -7.72 14.98 -21.55
CA SER A 368 -7.81 15.72 -22.81
C SER A 368 -6.76 16.85 -22.89
N LYS A 369 -6.53 17.37 -24.09
CA LYS A 369 -5.64 18.53 -24.29
C LYS A 369 -6.16 19.83 -23.67
N LYS A 370 -7.42 19.87 -23.24
CA LYS A 370 -8.05 21.03 -22.60
C LYS A 370 -7.87 21.01 -21.09
N SER A 371 -7.53 19.87 -20.51
CA SER A 371 -7.34 19.73 -19.05
C SER A 371 -6.19 20.63 -18.58
N GLN A 372 -6.42 21.43 -17.56
CA GLN A 372 -5.41 22.32 -16.97
C GLN A 372 -4.23 21.55 -16.37
N ILE A 373 -4.47 20.35 -15.88
CA ILE A 373 -3.44 19.48 -15.30
C ILE A 373 -3.48 18.14 -16.03
N PRO A 374 -2.34 17.61 -16.47
CA PRO A 374 -2.27 16.26 -17.05
C PRO A 374 -2.71 15.20 -16.03
N ILE A 375 -3.49 14.21 -16.48
CA ILE A 375 -4.00 13.14 -15.64
C ILE A 375 -3.49 11.80 -16.18
N TYR A 376 -2.78 11.06 -15.35
CA TYR A 376 -2.19 9.78 -15.71
C TYR A 376 -2.83 8.63 -14.91
N VAL A 377 -2.79 7.44 -15.51
CA VAL A 377 -2.87 6.17 -14.78
C VAL A 377 -1.48 5.55 -14.86
N ILE A 378 -0.90 5.20 -13.71
CA ILE A 378 0.40 4.53 -13.62
C ILE A 378 0.22 3.30 -12.75
N ARG A 379 0.61 2.11 -13.26
CA ARG A 379 0.48 0.85 -12.52
C ARG A 379 1.33 0.87 -11.27
N ALA A 380 0.75 0.43 -10.16
CA ALA A 380 1.47 0.23 -8.91
C ALA A 380 2.50 -0.90 -9.04
N ASN A 381 3.70 -0.67 -8.57
CA ASN A 381 4.74 -1.71 -8.55
C ASN A 381 5.72 -1.47 -7.40
N GLU A 382 5.21 -1.57 -6.18
CA GLU A 382 6.02 -1.38 -4.97
C GLU A 382 7.11 -2.44 -4.80
N GLU A 383 6.89 -3.65 -5.34
CA GLU A 383 7.87 -4.73 -5.27
C GLU A 383 9.14 -4.39 -6.07
N VAL A 384 8.99 -3.81 -7.26
CA VAL A 384 10.15 -3.32 -8.06
C VAL A 384 10.85 -2.17 -7.34
N TYR A 385 10.11 -1.26 -6.72
CA TYR A 385 10.70 -0.18 -5.93
C TYR A 385 11.53 -0.73 -4.77
N ILE A 386 10.97 -1.66 -3.97
CA ILE A 386 11.69 -2.33 -2.88
C ILE A 386 12.95 -3.03 -3.39
N ALA A 387 12.86 -3.72 -4.54
CA ALA A 387 14.01 -4.39 -5.14
C ALA A 387 15.12 -3.43 -5.55
N LYS A 388 14.78 -2.29 -6.17
CA LYS A 388 15.73 -1.21 -6.49
C LYS A 388 16.41 -0.65 -5.23
N GLU A 389 15.61 -0.29 -4.23
CA GLU A 389 16.08 0.26 -2.95
C GLU A 389 17.00 -0.73 -2.22
N ALA A 390 16.62 -2.01 -2.12
CA ALA A 390 17.43 -3.05 -1.48
C ALA A 390 18.77 -3.22 -2.20
N ARG A 391 18.76 -3.24 -3.55
CA ARG A 391 19.97 -3.33 -4.35
C ARG A 391 20.89 -2.14 -4.09
N ASN A 392 20.37 -0.92 -4.16
CA ASN A 392 21.12 0.31 -3.93
C ASN A 392 21.71 0.36 -2.51
N PHE A 393 20.90 0.03 -1.51
CA PHE A 393 21.32 -0.01 -0.10
C PHE A 393 22.47 -0.99 0.14
N LEU A 394 22.38 -2.20 -0.44
CA LEU A 394 23.39 -3.25 -0.26
C LEU A 394 24.64 -3.03 -1.11
N SER A 395 24.58 -2.24 -2.18
CA SER A 395 25.73 -1.91 -3.03
C SER A 395 26.57 -0.76 -2.49
N ASN A 396 26.01 0.08 -1.62
CA ASN A 396 26.68 1.22 -0.98
C ASN A 396 27.28 0.87 0.38
N LYS A 397 27.26 -0.41 0.77
CA LYS A 397 27.91 -0.99 1.95
C LYS A 397 29.04 -1.95 1.54
#